data_d209f41e3776214401f9be55482fae09
#
_entry.id   d209f41e3776214401f9be55482fae09
#
_cell.length_a   1.000
_cell.length_b   1.000
_cell.length_c   1.000
_cell.angle_alpha   90.00
_cell.angle_beta   90.00
_cell.angle_gamma   90.00
#
_symmetry.space_group_name_H-M   'P 1'
#
loop_
_entity.id
_entity.type
_entity.pdbx_description
1 polymer ?
#
loop_
_entity_poly.entity_id
_entity_poly.type
_entity_poly.pdbx_seq_one_letter_code
_entity_poly.pdbx_strand_id
1 'polypeptide(L)'
;MLLLLTFSISSCNYLDVDKWFDDTMKYDSIFSRKEYLERYMWNVASMFPDEGKFLNSPATPGPLATDEAFETFNAESYAGMAFVTGSINEENISGKSIYQWNTMYKIIRKANIILSRMDEVTDMSNLEKPDIWAYTYFMRAYAYYHLIMDFGPVILVGDQ
;
A
#
# COMPACT_ATOMS: atom_id res chain seq x y z
N MET A 1 -0.27 27.65 60.31
CA MET A 1 -1.46 27.55 59.42
C MET A 1 -0.91 27.18 58.05
N LEU A 2 -0.89 25.87 57.77
CA LEU A 2 -0.26 25.29 56.59
C LEU A 2 -1.35 25.09 55.51
N LEU A 3 -1.27 25.89 54.44
CA LEU A 3 -2.21 25.81 53.31
C LEU A 3 -1.74 24.68 52.38
N LEU A 4 -2.41 23.53 52.45
CA LEU A 4 -2.26 22.44 51.52
C LEU A 4 -2.90 22.84 50.16
N LEU A 5 -2.09 23.23 49.20
CA LEU A 5 -2.51 23.35 47.79
C LEU A 5 -2.71 21.94 47.22
N THR A 6 -3.97 21.48 47.20
CA THR A 6 -4.36 20.29 46.41
C THR A 6 -4.35 20.66 44.93
N PHE A 7 -3.30 20.35 44.24
CA PHE A 7 -3.29 20.34 42.77
C PHE A 7 -4.16 19.16 42.32
N SER A 8 -5.36 19.45 41.91
CA SER A 8 -6.18 18.51 41.16
C SER A 8 -5.52 18.33 39.78
N ILE A 9 -4.84 17.20 39.61
CA ILE A 9 -4.43 16.68 38.31
C ILE A 9 -5.68 16.26 37.55
N SER A 10 -6.34 17.21 36.88
CA SER A 10 -7.28 16.88 35.84
C SER A 10 -6.43 16.35 34.69
N SER A 11 -6.18 15.03 34.73
CA SER A 11 -5.49 14.30 33.69
C SER A 11 -6.28 14.41 32.38
N CYS A 12 -5.67 14.97 31.48
CA CYS A 12 -5.98 15.44 30.18
C CYS A 12 -6.63 14.36 29.28
N ASN A 13 -7.90 14.50 28.99
CA ASN A 13 -8.49 14.04 27.73
C ASN A 13 -7.93 14.79 26.51
N TYR A 14 -6.89 15.63 26.71
CA TYR A 14 -6.26 16.37 25.63
C TYR A 14 -5.41 15.51 24.69
N LEU A 15 -4.98 14.33 25.15
CA LEU A 15 -4.26 13.34 24.36
C LEU A 15 -5.16 12.22 23.82
N ASP A 16 -6.46 12.30 24.04
CA ASP A 16 -7.42 11.39 23.43
C ASP A 16 -7.63 11.79 21.98
N VAL A 17 -6.71 11.32 21.14
CA VAL A 17 -6.75 11.50 19.68
C VAL A 17 -7.85 10.65 19.03
N ASP A 18 -8.46 9.73 19.75
CA ASP A 18 -9.53 8.87 19.25
C ASP A 18 -10.72 9.68 18.73
N LYS A 19 -10.96 10.83 19.32
CA LYS A 19 -12.06 11.74 18.96
C LYS A 19 -11.85 12.44 17.61
N TRP A 20 -10.60 12.55 17.14
CA TRP A 20 -10.23 13.17 15.88
C TRP A 20 -10.17 12.15 14.73
N PHE A 21 -10.21 10.86 15.05
CA PHE A 21 -10.17 9.75 14.11
C PHE A 21 -11.51 9.01 13.98
N ASP A 22 -12.59 9.61 14.46
CA ASP A 22 -13.95 9.02 14.38
C ASP A 22 -14.40 8.78 12.92
N ASP A 23 -13.83 9.53 11.95
CA ASP A 23 -14.09 9.36 10.53
C ASP A 23 -13.14 8.34 9.86
N THR A 24 -12.09 7.88 10.54
CA THR A 24 -11.20 6.86 10.01
C THR A 24 -11.55 5.50 10.60
N MET A 25 -11.81 4.56 9.72
CA MET A 25 -12.08 3.18 10.14
C MET A 25 -10.89 2.64 10.94
N LYS A 26 -11.08 2.41 12.24
CA LYS A 26 -10.03 1.82 13.09
C LYS A 26 -9.67 0.45 12.54
N TYR A 27 -8.39 0.07 12.62
CA TYR A 27 -7.94 -1.25 12.12
C TYR A 27 -8.76 -2.41 12.68
N ASP A 28 -9.20 -2.31 13.94
CA ASP A 28 -10.04 -3.34 14.56
C ASP A 28 -11.45 -3.42 13.96
N SER A 29 -12.00 -2.32 13.45
CA SER A 29 -13.31 -2.35 12.81
C SER A 29 -13.28 -3.00 11.41
N ILE A 30 -12.12 -3.06 10.74
CA ILE A 30 -11.97 -3.76 9.45
C ILE A 30 -12.32 -5.24 9.59
N PHE A 31 -11.89 -5.87 10.68
CA PHE A 31 -12.09 -7.30 10.94
C PHE A 31 -13.37 -7.61 11.72
N SER A 32 -14.20 -6.60 12.01
CA SER A 32 -15.50 -6.81 12.68
C SER A 32 -16.57 -7.39 11.76
N ARG A 33 -16.46 -7.17 10.46
CA ARG A 33 -17.43 -7.63 9.44
C ARG A 33 -16.77 -7.97 8.12
N LYS A 34 -17.32 -8.98 7.44
CA LYS A 34 -16.92 -9.38 6.09
C LYS A 34 -16.88 -8.20 5.11
N GLU A 35 -17.94 -7.38 5.09
CA GLU A 35 -18.03 -6.23 4.17
C GLU A 35 -16.86 -5.26 4.32
N TYR A 36 -16.41 -5.01 5.54
CA TYR A 36 -15.29 -4.09 5.80
C TYR A 36 -13.96 -4.71 5.39
N LEU A 37 -13.79 -6.03 5.63
CA LEU A 37 -12.63 -6.76 5.16
C LEU A 37 -12.55 -6.75 3.64
N GLU A 38 -13.65 -7.02 2.94
CA GLU A 38 -13.69 -6.98 1.47
C GLU A 38 -13.36 -5.58 0.93
N ARG A 39 -13.91 -4.53 1.49
CA ARG A 39 -13.56 -3.14 1.14
C ARG A 39 -12.08 -2.85 1.34
N TYR A 40 -11.52 -3.33 2.45
CA TYR A 40 -10.09 -3.18 2.71
C TYR A 40 -9.25 -3.95 1.70
N MET A 41 -9.62 -5.18 1.37
CA MET A 41 -8.95 -6.00 0.35
C MET A 41 -9.00 -5.31 -1.03
N TRP A 42 -10.16 -4.78 -1.44
CA TRP A 42 -10.27 -4.04 -2.70
C TRP A 42 -9.48 -2.74 -2.71
N ASN A 43 -9.37 -2.07 -1.56
CA ASN A 43 -8.46 -0.91 -1.42
C ASN A 43 -7.00 -1.33 -1.60
N VAL A 44 -6.60 -2.50 -1.11
CA VAL A 44 -5.25 -3.04 -1.37
C VAL A 44 -5.05 -3.31 -2.85
N ALA A 45 -6.03 -3.95 -3.50
CA ALA A 45 -5.98 -4.22 -4.93
C ALA A 45 -5.87 -2.94 -5.78
N SER A 46 -6.55 -1.87 -5.39
CA SER A 46 -6.49 -0.58 -6.10
C SER A 46 -5.15 0.16 -5.99
N MET A 47 -4.24 -0.31 -5.12
CA MET A 47 -2.91 0.26 -5.00
C MET A 47 -1.94 -0.24 -6.07
N PHE A 48 -2.27 -1.33 -6.79
CA PHE A 48 -1.46 -1.79 -7.90
C PHE A 48 -1.48 -0.78 -9.05
N PRO A 49 -0.37 -0.63 -9.75
CA PRO A 49 -0.30 0.24 -10.92
C PRO A 49 -1.26 -0.26 -12.00
N ASP A 50 -1.86 0.66 -12.72
CA ASP A 50 -2.70 0.37 -13.87
C ASP A 50 -1.84 0.19 -15.11
N GLU A 51 -1.49 -1.05 -15.41
CA GLU A 51 -0.64 -1.40 -16.56
C GLU A 51 -1.27 -1.06 -17.92
N GLY A 52 -2.58 -0.81 -17.97
CA GLY A 52 -3.29 -0.38 -19.17
C GLY A 52 -3.13 1.11 -19.51
N LYS A 53 -2.59 1.91 -18.61
CA LYS A 53 -2.38 3.34 -18.82
C LYS A 53 -0.99 3.62 -19.37
N PHE A 54 -0.84 3.65 -20.68
CA PHE A 54 0.41 3.93 -21.38
C PHE A 54 1.08 5.25 -20.98
N LEU A 55 0.30 6.31 -20.76
CA LEU A 55 0.83 7.67 -20.61
C LEU A 55 0.89 8.16 -19.15
N ASN A 56 0.42 7.41 -18.19
CA ASN A 56 0.38 7.85 -16.78
C ASN A 56 0.52 6.68 -15.80
N SER A 57 1.01 5.55 -16.27
CA SER A 57 1.22 4.41 -15.40
C SER A 57 2.62 4.45 -14.83
N PRO A 58 2.76 4.39 -13.52
CA PRO A 58 4.06 4.15 -12.91
C PRO A 58 4.65 2.79 -13.27
N ALA A 59 3.83 1.85 -13.81
CA ALA A 59 4.27 0.49 -14.08
C ALA A 59 4.84 0.27 -15.48
N THR A 60 4.65 1.20 -16.40
CA THR A 60 4.97 0.90 -17.81
C THR A 60 5.83 1.98 -18.44
N PRO A 61 7.12 2.03 -18.15
CA PRO A 61 8.05 2.65 -19.08
C PRO A 61 8.28 1.79 -20.32
N GLY A 62 7.85 0.50 -20.32
CA GLY A 62 8.23 -0.50 -21.30
C GLY A 62 8.28 0.02 -22.74
N PRO A 63 7.16 0.32 -23.40
CA PRO A 63 7.16 0.84 -24.77
C PRO A 63 7.84 2.20 -24.93
N LEU A 64 7.74 3.08 -23.92
CA LEU A 64 8.35 4.41 -23.92
C LEU A 64 9.85 4.39 -23.54
N ALA A 65 10.32 3.30 -23.00
CA ALA A 65 11.75 3.08 -22.67
C ALA A 65 12.50 2.35 -23.78
N THR A 66 11.81 1.99 -24.86
CA THR A 66 12.34 1.28 -26.03
C THR A 66 12.10 2.11 -27.29
N ASP A 67 12.32 1.52 -28.45
CA ASP A 67 12.05 2.09 -29.76
C ASP A 67 10.60 1.86 -30.25
N GLU A 68 9.77 1.23 -29.43
CA GLU A 68 8.37 0.93 -29.79
C GLU A 68 7.46 2.16 -29.80
N ALA A 69 7.73 3.14 -28.91
CA ALA A 69 6.93 4.36 -28.85
C ALA A 69 7.74 5.57 -28.38
N PHE A 70 7.37 6.75 -28.87
CA PHE A 70 7.94 8.03 -28.44
C PHE A 70 6.86 8.92 -27.83
N GLU A 71 7.23 9.58 -26.77
CA GLU A 71 6.44 10.64 -26.20
C GLU A 71 6.77 11.97 -26.87
N THR A 72 5.75 12.74 -27.23
CA THR A 72 5.92 14.04 -27.94
C THR A 72 6.12 15.22 -26.99
N PHE A 73 5.87 15.03 -25.69
CA PHE A 73 6.08 16.05 -24.69
C PHE A 73 7.05 15.55 -23.62
N ASN A 74 7.94 16.43 -23.27
CA ASN A 74 8.87 16.19 -22.16
C ASN A 74 8.15 16.48 -20.83
N ALA A 75 7.39 15.53 -20.33
CA ALA A 75 6.84 15.60 -18.99
C ALA A 75 7.80 14.89 -18.02
N GLU A 76 8.36 15.62 -17.09
CA GLU A 76 9.30 15.08 -16.08
C GLU A 76 8.76 13.89 -15.28
N SER A 77 7.42 13.77 -15.22
CA SER A 77 6.73 12.66 -14.57
C SER A 77 6.82 11.33 -15.32
N TYR A 78 7.15 11.35 -16.62
CA TYR A 78 7.26 10.12 -17.43
C TYR A 78 8.69 9.58 -17.41
N ALA A 79 8.82 8.36 -16.91
CA ALA A 79 10.12 7.74 -16.78
C ALA A 79 10.68 7.23 -18.13
N GLY A 80 9.81 6.99 -19.12
CA GLY A 80 10.23 6.42 -20.41
C GLY A 80 11.33 7.22 -21.08
N MET A 81 11.16 8.53 -21.22
CA MET A 81 12.18 9.41 -21.81
C MET A 81 13.48 9.41 -21.03
N ALA A 82 13.44 9.26 -19.72
CA ALA A 82 14.64 9.21 -18.91
C ALA A 82 15.46 7.93 -19.13
N PHE A 83 14.81 6.82 -19.47
CA PHE A 83 15.49 5.60 -19.91
C PHE A 83 16.14 5.79 -21.28
N VAL A 84 15.40 6.32 -22.26
CA VAL A 84 15.92 6.54 -23.63
C VAL A 84 17.10 7.50 -23.63
N THR A 85 17.04 8.54 -22.82
CA THR A 85 18.14 9.52 -22.70
C THR A 85 19.28 9.08 -21.77
N GLY A 86 19.12 7.93 -21.09
CA GLY A 86 20.10 7.44 -20.11
C GLY A 86 20.23 8.33 -18.87
N SER A 87 19.23 9.14 -18.57
CA SER A 87 19.27 10.07 -17.43
C SER A 87 18.79 9.46 -16.11
N ILE A 88 18.31 8.19 -16.11
CA ILE A 88 17.95 7.48 -14.88
C ILE A 88 19.21 6.96 -14.17
N ASN A 89 19.27 7.22 -12.88
CA ASN A 89 20.29 6.70 -11.98
C ASN A 89 19.69 6.44 -10.59
N GLU A 90 20.46 5.83 -9.70
CA GLU A 90 20.03 5.49 -8.33
C GLU A 90 19.58 6.70 -7.52
N GLU A 91 20.12 7.89 -7.78
CA GLU A 91 19.80 9.10 -7.02
C GLU A 91 18.43 9.68 -7.42
N ASN A 92 18.04 9.56 -8.69
CA ASN A 92 16.83 10.20 -9.20
C ASN A 92 15.65 9.26 -9.44
N ILE A 93 15.86 7.93 -9.44
CA ILE A 93 14.79 6.97 -9.73
C ILE A 93 13.67 7.01 -8.67
N SER A 94 14.00 7.30 -7.42
CA SER A 94 13.02 7.35 -6.32
C SER A 94 11.95 8.41 -6.50
N GLY A 95 12.23 9.46 -7.26
CA GLY A 95 11.30 10.53 -7.62
C GLY A 95 10.46 10.23 -8.87
N LYS A 96 10.71 9.14 -9.56
CA LYS A 96 9.99 8.79 -10.79
C LYS A 96 8.75 7.95 -10.51
N SER A 97 7.77 8.05 -11.39
CA SER A 97 6.50 7.34 -11.28
C SER A 97 6.64 5.81 -11.29
N ILE A 98 7.71 5.28 -11.85
CA ILE A 98 8.01 3.85 -11.89
C ILE A 98 8.54 3.30 -10.56
N TYR A 99 8.94 4.17 -9.62
CA TYR A 99 9.50 3.72 -8.34
C TYR A 99 8.40 3.21 -7.42
N GLN A 100 8.11 1.91 -7.52
CA GLN A 100 7.01 1.25 -6.80
C GLN A 100 7.42 0.60 -5.48
N TRP A 101 8.67 0.70 -5.06
CA TRP A 101 9.19 0.06 -3.84
C TRP A 101 8.28 0.22 -2.63
N ASN A 102 7.99 1.47 -2.26
CA ASN A 102 7.17 1.75 -1.09
C ASN A 102 5.73 1.25 -1.23
N THR A 103 5.15 1.34 -2.43
CA THR A 103 3.79 0.90 -2.71
C THR A 103 3.67 -0.61 -2.60
N MET A 104 4.60 -1.35 -3.19
CA MET A 104 4.59 -2.81 -3.13
C MET A 104 4.77 -3.32 -1.69
N TYR A 105 5.70 -2.75 -0.91
CA TYR A 105 5.82 -3.12 0.49
C TYR A 105 4.61 -2.72 1.36
N LYS A 106 3.90 -1.64 1.02
CA LYS A 106 2.61 -1.32 1.68
C LYS A 106 1.55 -2.38 1.36
N ILE A 107 1.48 -2.85 0.10
CA ILE A 107 0.58 -3.93 -0.30
C ILE A 107 0.91 -5.21 0.47
N ILE A 108 2.19 -5.62 0.52
CA ILE A 108 2.64 -6.79 1.25
C ILE A 108 2.25 -6.70 2.72
N ARG A 109 2.52 -5.56 3.37
CA ARG A 109 2.13 -5.35 4.77
C ARG A 109 0.63 -5.48 4.98
N LYS A 110 -0.18 -4.84 4.14
CA LYS A 110 -1.64 -4.91 4.24
C LYS A 110 -2.16 -6.33 3.98
N ALA A 111 -1.58 -7.04 3.01
CA ALA A 111 -1.90 -8.45 2.76
C ALA A 111 -1.56 -9.33 3.98
N ASN A 112 -0.40 -9.15 4.60
CA ASN A 112 -0.03 -9.87 5.82
C ASN A 112 -1.01 -9.60 6.96
N ILE A 113 -1.48 -8.35 7.13
CA ILE A 113 -2.50 -8.01 8.13
C ILE A 113 -3.82 -8.75 7.85
N ILE A 114 -4.27 -8.84 6.59
CA ILE A 114 -5.46 -9.62 6.24
C ILE A 114 -5.24 -11.08 6.62
N LEU A 115 -4.13 -11.68 6.21
CA LEU A 115 -3.83 -13.09 6.45
C LEU A 115 -3.75 -13.43 7.94
N SER A 116 -3.20 -12.53 8.76
CA SER A 116 -3.04 -12.77 10.20
C SER A 116 -4.32 -12.59 11.01
N ARG A 117 -5.28 -11.80 10.52
CA ARG A 117 -6.47 -11.40 11.29
C ARG A 117 -7.81 -11.85 10.70
N MET A 118 -7.80 -12.52 9.56
CA MET A 118 -9.04 -12.92 8.87
C MET A 118 -9.95 -13.80 9.73
N ASP A 119 -9.38 -14.60 10.63
CA ASP A 119 -10.17 -15.46 11.51
C ASP A 119 -10.96 -14.70 12.59
N GLU A 120 -10.68 -13.41 12.79
CA GLU A 120 -11.45 -12.53 13.68
C GLU A 120 -12.83 -12.18 13.07
N VAL A 121 -12.99 -12.31 11.76
CA VAL A 121 -14.25 -12.00 11.07
C VAL A 121 -15.26 -13.11 11.28
N THR A 122 -16.26 -12.84 12.10
CA THR A 122 -17.23 -13.85 12.59
C THR A 122 -18.44 -14.04 11.66
N ASP A 123 -18.76 -13.07 10.81
CA ASP A 123 -19.90 -13.08 9.91
C ASP A 123 -19.57 -13.65 8.52
N MET A 124 -18.39 -14.26 8.36
CA MET A 124 -17.92 -14.89 7.13
C MET A 124 -17.99 -16.41 7.28
N SER A 125 -18.60 -17.06 6.30
CA SER A 125 -18.70 -18.53 6.27
C SER A 125 -17.35 -19.17 5.94
N ASN A 126 -17.19 -20.45 6.33
CA ASN A 126 -15.99 -21.22 5.99
C ASN A 126 -15.83 -21.47 4.49
N LEU A 127 -16.90 -21.30 3.69
CA LEU A 127 -16.84 -21.43 2.24
C LEU A 127 -16.31 -20.15 1.55
N GLU A 128 -16.43 -19.02 2.19
CA GLU A 128 -15.99 -17.72 1.65
C GLU A 128 -14.55 -17.37 2.02
N LYS A 129 -14.06 -17.86 3.16
CA LYS A 129 -12.69 -17.61 3.62
C LYS A 129 -11.62 -18.01 2.59
N PRO A 130 -11.71 -19.17 1.90
CA PRO A 130 -10.71 -19.54 0.90
C PRO A 130 -10.56 -18.56 -0.24
N ASP A 131 -11.63 -17.89 -0.66
CA ASP A 131 -11.57 -16.89 -1.74
C ASP A 131 -10.79 -15.65 -1.29
N ILE A 132 -11.06 -15.14 -0.08
CA ILE A 132 -10.33 -14.02 0.49
C ILE A 132 -8.84 -14.35 0.67
N TRP A 133 -8.52 -15.57 1.13
CA TRP A 133 -7.15 -16.06 1.21
C TRP A 133 -6.47 -16.08 -0.16
N ALA A 134 -7.14 -16.66 -1.16
CA ALA A 134 -6.60 -16.76 -2.50
C ALA A 134 -6.28 -15.39 -3.10
N TYR A 135 -7.21 -14.43 -3.01
CA TYR A 135 -6.98 -13.05 -3.45
C TYR A 135 -5.83 -12.39 -2.69
N THR A 136 -5.77 -12.58 -1.38
CA THR A 136 -4.74 -11.95 -0.55
C THR A 136 -3.36 -12.52 -0.83
N TYR A 137 -3.24 -13.85 -0.98
CA TYR A 137 -1.99 -14.50 -1.39
C TYR A 137 -1.55 -14.07 -2.78
N PHE A 138 -2.51 -13.97 -3.72
CA PHE A 138 -2.22 -13.48 -5.06
C PHE A 138 -1.67 -12.06 -5.02
N MET A 139 -2.32 -11.14 -4.34
CA MET A 139 -1.86 -9.75 -4.23
C MET A 139 -0.46 -9.67 -3.61
N ARG A 140 -0.19 -10.45 -2.56
CA ARG A 140 1.14 -10.51 -1.94
C ARG A 140 2.21 -11.03 -2.91
N ALA A 141 1.91 -12.11 -3.61
CA ALA A 141 2.83 -12.69 -4.60
C ALA A 141 3.07 -11.74 -5.77
N TYR A 142 2.03 -11.07 -6.25
CA TYR A 142 2.12 -10.12 -7.35
C TYR A 142 2.91 -8.85 -6.96
N ALA A 143 2.78 -8.39 -5.72
CA ALA A 143 3.61 -7.31 -5.22
C ALA A 143 5.10 -7.69 -5.16
N TYR A 144 5.42 -8.91 -4.73
CA TYR A 144 6.80 -9.41 -4.79
C TYR A 144 7.30 -9.59 -6.21
N TYR A 145 6.44 -10.02 -7.14
CA TYR A 145 6.79 -10.11 -8.55
C TYR A 145 7.25 -8.75 -9.09
N HIS A 146 6.48 -7.67 -8.85
CA HIS A 146 6.87 -6.31 -9.24
C HIS A 146 8.22 -5.89 -8.61
N LEU A 147 8.38 -6.14 -7.32
CA LEU A 147 9.63 -5.80 -6.64
C LEU A 147 10.83 -6.53 -7.26
N ILE A 148 10.70 -7.81 -7.56
CA ILE A 148 11.80 -8.61 -8.13
C ILE A 148 12.10 -8.17 -9.57
N MET A 149 11.07 -7.88 -10.35
CA MET A 149 11.25 -7.43 -11.74
C MET A 149 11.96 -6.08 -11.83
N ASP A 150 11.61 -5.15 -10.92
CA ASP A 150 12.13 -3.78 -10.98
C ASP A 150 13.46 -3.61 -10.23
N PHE A 151 13.65 -4.35 -9.13
CA PHE A 151 14.76 -4.13 -8.19
C PHE A 151 15.66 -5.36 -7.98
N GLY A 152 15.31 -6.52 -8.54
CA GLY A 152 16.05 -7.77 -8.32
C GLY A 152 15.75 -8.40 -6.96
N PRO A 153 16.74 -9.01 -6.28
CA PRO A 153 16.54 -9.68 -4.99
C PRO A 153 16.04 -8.71 -3.91
N VAL A 154 14.96 -9.07 -3.23
CA VAL A 154 14.29 -8.23 -2.24
C VAL A 154 14.08 -8.95 -0.91
N ILE A 155 13.86 -8.18 0.14
CA ILE A 155 13.62 -8.72 1.49
C ILE A 155 12.23 -9.35 1.54
N LEU A 156 12.17 -10.62 1.95
CA LEU A 156 10.91 -11.29 2.24
C LEU A 156 10.45 -10.92 3.66
N VAL A 157 9.29 -10.30 3.73
CA VAL A 157 8.63 -9.95 5.00
C VAL A 157 7.69 -11.09 5.37
N GLY A 158 7.91 -11.70 6.54
CA GLY A 158 7.07 -12.77 7.08
C GLY A 158 5.68 -12.30 7.49
N ASP A 159 4.86 -13.24 7.94
CA ASP A 159 3.46 -13.03 8.33
C ASP A 159 3.29 -12.37 9.73
N GLN A 160 4.33 -11.68 10.23
CA GLN A 160 4.32 -11.01 11.54
C GLN A 160 3.87 -9.57 11.45
#